data_f55df05a1addda9f892abd165c9e807d
#
_entry.id   f55df05a1addda9f892abd165c9e807d
#
_cell.length_a   1.000
_cell.length_b   1.000
_cell.length_c   1.000
_cell.angle_alpha   90.00
_cell.angle_beta   90.00
_cell.angle_gamma   90.00
#
_symmetry.space_group_name_H-M   'P 1'
#
loop_
_entity.id
_entity.type
_entity.pdbx_description
1 polymer ?
#
loop_
_entity_poly.entity_id
_entity_poly.type
_entity_poly.pdbx_seq_one_letter_code
_entity_poly.pdbx_strand_id
1 'polypeptide(L)'
;MGFEVLGLGLVGLAGSPARDHEQVSSTFIRRALVRGDLERANAMLGRPYEVRGVVGTGDRRGRELGFPTANVRVDSTILLPEDAVYAGWYERPDGTVYPAAVSLGTRPHFYEDGAVLLEAHLLDVGGLNDDGPDLYGEEARVRFAQRLRGQRIFDDLEALVEQLHRDVVDTRAALT
;
A
#
# COMPACT_ATOMS: atom_id res chain seq x y z
N MET A 1 -31.70 29.31 -18.49
CA MET A 1 -31.55 28.28 -17.42
C MET A 1 -30.70 28.88 -16.33
N GLY A 2 -31.20 28.95 -15.07
CA GLY A 2 -30.42 29.34 -13.91
C GLY A 2 -29.81 28.11 -13.23
N PHE A 3 -28.67 28.23 -12.61
CA PHE A 3 -28.10 27.21 -11.72
C PHE A 3 -27.86 27.83 -10.35
N GLU A 4 -28.04 27.02 -9.32
CA GLU A 4 -27.74 27.42 -7.94
C GLU A 4 -26.30 27.02 -7.62
N VAL A 5 -25.55 27.93 -6.99
CA VAL A 5 -24.17 27.67 -6.51
C VAL A 5 -24.21 27.55 -5.01
N LEU A 6 -23.89 26.37 -4.49
CA LEU A 6 -23.72 26.12 -3.07
C LEU A 6 -22.21 26.20 -2.74
N GLY A 7 -21.82 27.23 -2.01
CA GLY A 7 -20.46 27.34 -1.46
C GLY A 7 -20.32 26.50 -0.20
N LEU A 8 -19.42 25.52 -0.20
CA LEU A 8 -19.07 24.73 0.99
C LEU A 8 -17.86 25.37 1.69
N GLY A 9 -17.94 25.47 3.01
CA GLY A 9 -16.78 25.88 3.82
C GLY A 9 -15.69 24.80 3.83
N LEU A 10 -14.46 25.19 4.15
CA LEU A 10 -13.35 24.28 4.31
C LEU A 10 -13.57 23.37 5.51
N VAL A 11 -13.17 22.10 5.38
CA VAL A 11 -13.37 21.06 6.39
C VAL A 11 -12.04 20.73 7.04
N GLY A 12 -12.04 20.61 8.36
CA GLY A 12 -10.93 20.06 9.16
C GLY A 12 -11.01 18.56 9.32
N LEU A 13 -10.10 17.98 10.08
CA LEU A 13 -10.16 16.60 10.50
C LEU A 13 -11.49 16.33 11.21
N ALA A 14 -12.05 15.14 11.03
CA ALA A 14 -13.36 14.71 11.57
C ALA A 14 -14.58 15.49 11.05
N GLY A 15 -14.46 16.19 9.90
CA GLY A 15 -15.61 16.83 9.26
C GLY A 15 -16.07 18.15 9.91
N SER A 16 -15.39 18.64 10.94
CA SER A 16 -15.68 19.93 11.56
C SER A 16 -15.22 21.11 10.66
N PRO A 17 -15.78 22.32 10.81
CA PRO A 17 -15.26 23.50 10.12
C PRO A 17 -13.76 23.70 10.40
N ALA A 18 -12.97 23.86 9.35
CA ALA A 18 -11.52 24.01 9.49
C ALA A 18 -11.15 25.39 10.04
N ARG A 19 -10.23 25.41 11.00
CA ARG A 19 -9.44 26.61 11.28
C ARG A 19 -8.33 26.72 10.24
N ASP A 20 -7.76 27.91 10.02
CA ASP A 20 -6.81 28.19 8.92
C ASP A 20 -5.63 27.24 8.78
N HIS A 21 -5.21 26.55 9.85
CA HIS A 21 -4.10 25.59 9.87
C HIS A 21 -4.51 24.13 9.90
N GLU A 22 -5.83 23.82 9.91
CA GLU A 22 -6.39 22.46 10.02
C GLU A 22 -7.09 22.01 8.73
N GLN A 23 -6.91 22.76 7.65
CA GLN A 23 -7.63 22.50 6.40
C GLN A 23 -7.17 21.18 5.78
N VAL A 24 -8.13 20.29 5.50
CA VAL A 24 -7.88 19.13 4.65
C VAL A 24 -7.70 19.60 3.22
N SER A 25 -6.55 19.31 2.64
CA SER A 25 -6.26 19.66 1.25
C SER A 25 -5.41 18.59 0.57
N SER A 26 -5.51 18.49 -0.76
CA SER A 26 -4.69 17.56 -1.53
C SER A 26 -3.19 17.78 -1.34
N THR A 27 -2.75 19.02 -1.09
CA THR A 27 -1.35 19.34 -0.80
C THR A 27 -0.90 18.75 0.53
N PHE A 28 -1.70 18.86 1.58
CA PHE A 28 -1.37 18.28 2.89
C PHE A 28 -1.41 16.75 2.86
N ILE A 29 -2.39 16.15 2.16
CA ILE A 29 -2.46 14.70 1.98
C ILE A 29 -1.20 14.19 1.28
N ARG A 30 -0.80 14.80 0.16
CA ARG A 30 0.42 14.41 -0.58
C ARG A 30 1.67 14.53 0.29
N ARG A 31 1.80 15.61 1.07
CA ARG A 31 2.93 15.80 1.98
C ARG A 31 2.97 14.74 3.09
N ALA A 32 1.82 14.36 3.62
CA ALA A 32 1.72 13.30 4.64
C ALA A 32 2.17 11.95 4.05
N LEU A 33 1.70 11.59 2.85
CA LEU A 33 2.10 10.35 2.16
C LEU A 33 3.61 10.28 1.93
N VAL A 34 4.21 11.35 1.37
CA VAL A 34 5.66 11.41 1.09
C VAL A 34 6.51 11.33 2.35
N ARG A 35 5.99 11.77 3.49
CA ARG A 35 6.69 11.72 4.80
C ARG A 35 6.44 10.44 5.59
N GLY A 36 5.69 9.48 5.03
CA GLY A 36 5.31 8.24 5.73
C GLY A 36 4.27 8.43 6.84
N ASP A 37 3.66 9.62 6.96
CA ASP A 37 2.57 9.90 7.91
C ASP A 37 1.23 9.42 7.32
N LEU A 38 1.13 8.09 7.19
CA LEU A 38 -0.02 7.44 6.58
C LEU A 38 -1.29 7.62 7.40
N GLU A 39 -1.17 7.59 8.73
CA GLU A 39 -2.30 7.78 9.64
C GLU A 39 -2.98 9.14 9.40
N ARG A 40 -2.19 10.20 9.33
CA ARG A 40 -2.70 11.54 9.03
C ARG A 40 -3.27 11.65 7.62
N ALA A 41 -2.64 11.01 6.63
CA ALA A 41 -3.15 10.98 5.27
C ALA A 41 -4.52 10.30 5.21
N ASN A 42 -4.67 9.13 5.85
CA ASN A 42 -5.91 8.38 5.93
C ASN A 42 -7.00 9.14 6.68
N ALA A 43 -6.65 9.80 7.80
CA ALA A 43 -7.58 10.65 8.54
C ALA A 43 -8.10 11.82 7.68
N MET A 44 -7.22 12.48 6.90
CA MET A 44 -7.63 13.54 5.98
C MET A 44 -8.48 13.03 4.81
N LEU A 45 -8.22 11.81 4.34
CA LEU A 45 -8.99 11.18 3.26
C LEU A 45 -10.33 10.62 3.75
N GLY A 46 -10.49 10.34 5.05
CA GLY A 46 -11.64 9.64 5.62
C GLY A 46 -11.70 8.15 5.23
N ARG A 47 -10.61 7.62 4.65
CA ARG A 47 -10.47 6.22 4.23
C ARG A 47 -8.99 5.87 4.06
N PRO A 48 -8.63 4.56 4.05
CA PRO A 48 -7.29 4.15 3.69
C PRO A 48 -6.90 4.68 2.30
N TYR A 49 -5.66 5.16 2.18
CA TYR A 49 -5.09 5.50 0.88
C TYR A 49 -5.00 4.25 0.01
N GLU A 50 -5.36 4.38 -1.26
CA GLU A 50 -5.35 3.25 -2.18
C GLU A 50 -4.64 3.60 -3.49
N VAL A 51 -4.03 2.59 -4.09
CA VAL A 51 -3.49 2.65 -5.44
C VAL A 51 -3.99 1.46 -6.24
N ARG A 52 -3.99 1.61 -7.57
CA ARG A 52 -4.34 0.54 -8.50
C ARG A 52 -3.18 0.28 -9.44
N GLY A 53 -3.05 -0.96 -9.84
CA GLY A 53 -2.04 -1.34 -10.80
C GLY A 53 -2.25 -2.76 -11.30
N VAL A 54 -1.54 -3.12 -12.36
CA VAL A 54 -1.64 -4.44 -12.98
C VAL A 54 -0.58 -5.36 -12.38
N VAL A 55 -0.97 -6.57 -11.99
CA VAL A 55 -0.05 -7.58 -11.48
C VAL A 55 0.84 -8.09 -12.60
N GLY A 56 2.13 -7.88 -12.45
CA GLY A 56 3.16 -8.34 -13.38
C GLY A 56 4.00 -9.49 -12.83
N THR A 57 4.86 -10.01 -13.69
CA THR A 57 5.89 -10.97 -13.28
C THR A 57 6.98 -10.26 -12.48
N GLY A 58 7.45 -10.90 -11.41
CA GLY A 58 8.59 -10.47 -10.60
C GLY A 58 9.67 -11.54 -10.52
N ASP A 59 10.69 -11.33 -9.68
CA ASP A 59 11.85 -12.21 -9.52
C ASP A 59 11.55 -13.56 -8.86
N ARG A 60 10.31 -13.79 -8.39
CA ARG A 60 9.82 -15.00 -7.70
C ARG A 60 10.59 -15.40 -6.43
N ARG A 61 11.52 -14.56 -5.94
CA ARG A 61 12.33 -14.86 -4.73
C ARG A 61 11.48 -15.07 -3.50
N GLY A 62 10.41 -14.27 -3.32
CA GLY A 62 9.48 -14.44 -2.20
C GLY A 62 8.84 -15.83 -2.18
N ARG A 63 8.50 -16.39 -3.36
CA ARG A 63 7.91 -17.75 -3.46
C ARG A 63 8.88 -18.83 -2.96
N GLU A 64 10.17 -18.73 -3.29
CA GLU A 64 11.20 -19.67 -2.82
C GLU A 64 11.37 -19.65 -1.30
N LEU A 65 11.09 -18.50 -0.68
CA LEU A 65 11.17 -18.27 0.76
C LEU A 65 9.86 -18.60 1.51
N GLY A 66 8.80 -19.01 0.80
CA GLY A 66 7.49 -19.24 1.39
C GLY A 66 6.62 -17.99 1.55
N PHE A 67 7.03 -16.85 0.99
CA PHE A 67 6.30 -15.58 1.01
C PHE A 67 6.01 -15.10 -0.42
N PRO A 68 5.14 -15.78 -1.18
CA PRO A 68 4.78 -15.33 -2.52
C PRO A 68 4.18 -13.93 -2.49
N THR A 69 4.60 -13.09 -3.43
CA THR A 69 4.12 -11.69 -3.54
C THR A 69 3.52 -11.43 -4.92
N ALA A 70 2.46 -10.63 -4.95
CA ALA A 70 1.95 -10.01 -6.16
C ALA A 70 2.75 -8.74 -6.43
N ASN A 71 3.36 -8.65 -7.61
CA ASN A 71 4.10 -7.46 -8.05
C ASN A 71 3.14 -6.53 -8.79
N VAL A 72 2.68 -5.48 -8.12
CA VAL A 72 1.70 -4.54 -8.65
C VAL A 72 2.41 -3.37 -9.32
N ARG A 73 2.25 -3.24 -10.63
CA ARG A 73 2.79 -2.13 -11.42
C ARG A 73 1.83 -0.96 -11.37
N VAL A 74 2.20 0.06 -10.63
CA VAL A 74 1.43 1.29 -10.49
C VAL A 74 1.94 2.31 -11.49
N ASP A 75 1.02 3.06 -12.11
CA ASP A 75 1.37 4.14 -13.04
C ASP A 75 2.23 5.21 -12.32
N SER A 76 3.28 5.68 -12.99
CA SER A 76 4.25 6.64 -12.43
C SER A 76 3.65 8.01 -12.09
N THR A 77 2.46 8.33 -12.59
CA THR A 77 1.73 9.56 -12.24
C THR A 77 1.01 9.46 -10.89
N ILE A 78 0.88 8.25 -10.35
CA ILE A 78 0.24 8.00 -9.05
C ILE A 78 1.26 8.19 -7.94
N LEU A 79 0.92 9.03 -6.97
CA LEU A 79 1.77 9.23 -5.80
C LEU A 79 1.75 7.97 -4.93
N LEU A 80 2.92 7.43 -4.64
CA LEU A 80 3.08 6.36 -3.67
C LEU A 80 3.49 6.93 -2.29
N PRO A 81 3.15 6.26 -1.18
CA PRO A 81 3.70 6.59 0.12
C PRO A 81 5.23 6.42 0.18
N GLU A 82 5.85 6.84 1.27
CA GLU A 82 7.28 6.62 1.54
C GLU A 82 7.66 5.13 1.39
N ASP A 83 8.90 4.86 0.99
CA ASP A 83 9.45 3.49 0.93
C ASP A 83 9.44 2.83 2.31
N ALA A 84 8.61 1.80 2.48
CA ALA A 84 8.38 1.13 3.76
C ALA A 84 7.63 -0.20 3.57
N VAL A 85 7.42 -0.91 4.67
CA VAL A 85 6.50 -2.04 4.77
C VAL A 85 5.23 -1.58 5.49
N TYR A 86 4.09 -1.94 4.95
CA TYR A 86 2.76 -1.53 5.40
C TYR A 86 1.85 -2.73 5.64
N ALA A 87 0.97 -2.62 6.61
CA ALA A 87 -0.24 -3.43 6.69
C ALA A 87 -1.31 -2.83 5.79
N GLY A 88 -2.04 -3.67 5.07
CA GLY A 88 -3.09 -3.20 4.17
C GLY A 88 -3.93 -4.33 3.59
N TRP A 89 -4.67 -4.02 2.56
CA TRP A 89 -5.51 -4.98 1.87
C TRP A 89 -5.21 -4.99 0.38
N TYR A 90 -5.24 -6.17 -0.19
CA TYR A 90 -5.26 -6.42 -1.62
C TYR A 90 -6.67 -6.80 -2.04
N GLU A 91 -7.26 -6.07 -2.99
CA GLU A 91 -8.59 -6.31 -3.52
C GLU A 91 -8.48 -6.68 -5.00
N ARG A 92 -9.08 -7.82 -5.35
CA ARG A 92 -9.16 -8.33 -6.71
C ARG A 92 -10.27 -7.64 -7.52
N PRO A 93 -10.28 -7.78 -8.87
CA PRO A 93 -11.35 -7.25 -9.72
C PRO A 93 -12.74 -7.79 -9.40
N ASP A 94 -12.83 -9.01 -8.86
CA ASP A 94 -14.09 -9.65 -8.45
C ASP A 94 -14.61 -9.15 -7.09
N GLY A 95 -13.87 -8.25 -6.43
CA GLY A 95 -14.20 -7.72 -5.10
C GLY A 95 -13.68 -8.56 -3.93
N THR A 96 -13.00 -9.68 -4.18
CA THR A 96 -12.37 -10.47 -3.12
C THR A 96 -11.24 -9.66 -2.48
N VAL A 97 -11.23 -9.60 -1.14
CA VAL A 97 -10.25 -8.80 -0.36
C VAL A 97 -9.44 -9.73 0.53
N TYR A 98 -8.13 -9.56 0.47
CA TYR A 98 -7.16 -10.26 1.32
C TYR A 98 -6.39 -9.26 2.19
N PRO A 99 -6.15 -9.54 3.49
CA PRO A 99 -5.12 -8.86 4.25
C PRO A 99 -3.77 -9.05 3.55
N ALA A 100 -2.95 -8.03 3.55
CA ALA A 100 -1.65 -8.10 2.87
C ALA A 100 -0.57 -7.31 3.60
N ALA A 101 0.63 -7.91 3.68
CA ALA A 101 1.86 -7.17 3.97
C ALA A 101 2.37 -6.56 2.66
N VAL A 102 2.42 -5.23 2.60
CA VAL A 102 2.75 -4.48 1.38
C VAL A 102 4.12 -3.86 1.52
N SER A 103 5.05 -4.23 0.66
CA SER A 103 6.39 -3.63 0.58
C SER A 103 6.44 -2.62 -0.57
N LEU A 104 6.80 -1.39 -0.24
CA LEU A 104 7.18 -0.36 -1.21
C LEU A 104 8.68 -0.12 -1.11
N GLY A 105 9.36 -0.20 -2.24
CA GLY A 105 10.79 0.07 -2.28
C GLY A 105 11.26 0.48 -3.68
N THR A 106 12.14 1.46 -3.72
CA THR A 106 12.84 1.86 -4.94
C THR A 106 14.01 0.91 -5.15
N ARG A 107 14.05 0.20 -6.27
CA ARG A 107 15.23 -0.59 -6.67
C ARG A 107 16.07 0.23 -7.65
N PRO A 108 17.16 0.90 -7.20
CA PRO A 108 17.92 1.81 -8.06
C PRO A 108 18.71 1.12 -9.18
N HIS A 109 18.81 -0.23 -9.19
CA HIS A 109 19.73 -0.95 -10.09
C HIS A 109 19.09 -1.91 -11.10
N PHE A 110 17.76 -2.07 -11.13
CA PHE A 110 17.13 -3.09 -11.96
C PHE A 110 16.11 -2.57 -12.98
N TYR A 111 15.72 -1.30 -12.91
CA TYR A 111 14.83 -0.68 -13.89
C TYR A 111 15.39 0.67 -14.32
N GLU A 112 15.55 0.87 -15.63
CA GLU A 112 16.12 2.09 -16.22
C GLU A 112 15.36 3.38 -15.87
N ASP A 113 14.12 3.26 -15.38
CA ASP A 113 13.23 4.39 -15.08
C ASP A 113 13.01 4.66 -13.59
N GLY A 114 13.76 4.05 -12.67
CA GLY A 114 13.56 4.24 -11.22
C GLY A 114 12.18 3.81 -10.73
N ALA A 115 11.58 2.81 -11.37
CA ALA A 115 10.24 2.33 -11.04
C ALA A 115 10.17 1.86 -9.59
N VAL A 116 9.19 2.35 -8.86
CA VAL A 116 8.89 1.87 -7.50
C VAL A 116 8.24 0.50 -7.60
N LEU A 117 8.77 -0.46 -6.86
CA LEU A 117 8.22 -1.80 -6.78
C LEU A 117 7.23 -1.87 -5.62
N LEU A 118 5.98 -2.19 -5.94
CA LEU A 118 4.95 -2.52 -4.97
C LEU A 118 4.76 -4.04 -4.96
N GLU A 119 5.15 -4.68 -3.86
CA GLU A 119 4.98 -6.11 -3.64
C GLU A 119 3.96 -6.33 -2.53
N ALA A 120 2.89 -7.07 -2.81
CA ALA A 120 1.88 -7.44 -1.82
C ALA A 120 1.96 -8.95 -1.53
N HIS A 121 2.32 -9.30 -0.29
CA HIS A 121 2.20 -10.66 0.23
C HIS A 121 0.80 -10.82 0.82
N LEU A 122 -0.05 -11.58 0.13
CA LEU A 122 -1.43 -11.83 0.56
C LEU A 122 -1.44 -12.86 1.69
N LEU A 123 -2.14 -12.53 2.77
CA LEU A 123 -2.36 -13.44 3.89
C LEU A 123 -3.64 -14.25 3.66
N ASP A 124 -3.69 -15.47 4.21
CA ASP A 124 -4.88 -16.33 4.18
C ASP A 124 -5.33 -16.75 2.77
N VAL A 125 -4.45 -16.64 1.80
CA VAL A 125 -4.62 -17.25 0.48
C VAL A 125 -4.15 -18.67 0.60
N GLY A 126 -5.00 -19.65 0.28
CA GLY A 126 -4.74 -21.09 0.42
C GLY A 126 -3.28 -21.49 0.18
N GLY A 127 -2.87 -22.58 0.81
CA GLY A 127 -1.49 -23.00 1.10
C GLY A 127 -0.37 -22.63 0.12
N LEU A 128 0.83 -22.61 0.65
CA LEU A 128 2.11 -22.26 0.01
C LEU A 128 2.44 -23.06 -1.29
N ASN A 129 1.62 -24.03 -1.66
CA ASN A 129 1.79 -24.91 -2.80
C ASN A 129 0.66 -24.68 -3.80
N ASP A 130 0.94 -24.02 -4.91
CA ASP A 130 0.19 -23.91 -6.19
C ASP A 130 -1.35 -23.68 -6.17
N ASP A 131 -2.03 -23.74 -5.02
CA ASP A 131 -3.48 -23.64 -4.89
C ASP A 131 -3.98 -22.21 -4.67
N GLY A 132 -3.09 -21.22 -4.69
CA GLY A 132 -3.45 -19.80 -4.63
C GLY A 132 -4.02 -19.31 -5.96
N PRO A 133 -4.81 -18.20 -5.95
CA PRO A 133 -5.36 -17.64 -7.18
C PRO A 133 -4.24 -17.17 -8.12
N ASP A 134 -4.41 -17.40 -9.41
CA ASP A 134 -3.58 -16.75 -10.42
C ASP A 134 -3.96 -15.25 -10.45
N LEU A 135 -2.99 -14.41 -10.11
CA LEU A 135 -3.16 -12.95 -10.02
C LEU A 135 -2.54 -12.22 -11.23
N TYR A 136 -1.82 -12.93 -12.12
CA TYR A 136 -1.11 -12.27 -13.22
C TYR A 136 -2.07 -11.59 -14.20
N GLY A 137 -1.75 -10.34 -14.54
CA GLY A 137 -2.51 -9.55 -15.50
C GLY A 137 -3.80 -8.95 -14.96
N GLU A 138 -4.21 -9.26 -13.72
CA GLU A 138 -5.38 -8.61 -13.13
C GLU A 138 -5.06 -7.20 -12.62
N GLU A 139 -6.05 -6.32 -12.63
CA GLU A 139 -5.98 -5.02 -11.98
C GLU A 139 -6.22 -5.19 -10.49
N ALA A 140 -5.18 -4.96 -9.70
CA ALA A 140 -5.24 -5.00 -8.25
C ALA A 140 -5.51 -3.62 -7.67
N ARG A 141 -6.28 -3.58 -6.57
CA ARG A 141 -6.40 -2.41 -5.70
C ARG A 141 -5.70 -2.70 -4.38
N VAL A 142 -4.68 -1.89 -4.05
CA VAL A 142 -3.93 -2.01 -2.79
C VAL A 142 -4.26 -0.84 -1.88
N ARG A 143 -4.76 -1.14 -0.68
CA ARG A 143 -5.12 -0.15 0.34
C ARG A 143 -4.13 -0.20 1.49
N PHE A 144 -3.64 0.96 1.91
CA PHE A 144 -2.64 1.11 2.97
C PHE A 144 -3.32 1.50 4.29
N ALA A 145 -3.28 0.60 5.28
CA ALA A 145 -3.87 0.85 6.60
C ALA A 145 -2.87 1.50 7.56
N GLN A 146 -1.72 0.88 7.74
CA GLN A 146 -0.73 1.28 8.73
C GLN A 146 0.69 1.06 8.20
N ARG A 147 1.61 1.98 8.51
CA ARG A 147 3.05 1.80 8.29
C ARG A 147 3.61 0.93 9.42
N LEU A 148 4.22 -0.19 9.07
CA LEU A 148 4.82 -1.12 10.03
C LEU A 148 6.26 -0.76 10.33
N ARG A 149 7.08 -0.57 9.29
CA ARG A 149 8.51 -0.28 9.41
C ARG A 149 9.10 0.32 8.13
N GLY A 150 10.27 0.92 8.24
CA GLY A 150 11.08 1.28 7.07
C GLY A 150 11.69 0.07 6.37
N GLN A 151 12.22 0.30 5.16
CA GLN A 151 13.02 -0.70 4.45
C GLN A 151 14.31 -1.02 5.21
N ARG A 152 14.75 -2.27 5.12
CA ARG A 152 15.97 -2.76 5.77
C ARG A 152 16.78 -3.61 4.80
N ILE A 153 18.10 -3.57 4.98
CA ILE A 153 19.02 -4.53 4.38
C ILE A 153 19.28 -5.61 5.44
N PHE A 154 19.31 -6.86 5.04
CA PHE A 154 19.56 -8.00 5.91
C PHE A 154 20.89 -8.61 5.57
N ASP A 155 21.66 -9.00 6.60
CA ASP A 155 23.00 -9.56 6.45
C ASP A 155 22.96 -11.00 5.92
N ASP A 156 21.87 -11.72 6.20
CA ASP A 156 21.66 -13.09 5.75
C ASP A 156 20.19 -13.40 5.48
N LEU A 157 19.94 -14.58 4.90
CA LEU A 157 18.62 -15.04 4.50
C LEU A 157 17.74 -15.38 5.72
N GLU A 158 18.31 -15.87 6.79
CA GLU A 158 17.58 -16.26 8.01
C GLU A 158 16.98 -15.03 8.67
N ALA A 159 17.76 -13.96 8.83
CA ALA A 159 17.29 -12.67 9.35
C ALA A 159 16.16 -12.07 8.48
N LEU A 160 16.25 -12.20 7.15
CA LEU A 160 15.19 -11.78 6.25
C LEU A 160 13.90 -12.59 6.49
N VAL A 161 13.97 -13.91 6.52
CA VAL A 161 12.81 -14.79 6.71
C VAL A 161 12.16 -14.54 8.07
N GLU A 162 12.95 -14.38 9.14
CA GLU A 162 12.45 -14.04 10.47
C GLU A 162 11.69 -12.70 10.46
N GLN A 163 12.22 -11.70 9.75
CA GLN A 163 11.53 -10.41 9.63
C GLN A 163 10.23 -10.53 8.81
N LEU A 164 10.20 -11.30 7.74
CA LEU A 164 8.97 -11.54 6.97
C LEU A 164 7.88 -12.19 7.82
N HIS A 165 8.23 -13.15 8.67
CA HIS A 165 7.27 -13.71 9.65
C HIS A 165 6.73 -12.66 10.61
N ARG A 166 7.60 -11.78 11.13
CA ARG A 166 7.17 -10.66 12.00
C ARG A 166 6.22 -9.72 11.25
N ASP A 167 6.55 -9.37 10.02
CA ASP A 167 5.72 -8.49 9.19
C ASP A 167 4.30 -9.07 8.99
N VAL A 168 4.18 -10.40 8.83
CA VAL A 168 2.88 -11.08 8.75
C VAL A 168 2.10 -10.97 10.06
N VAL A 169 2.76 -11.19 11.20
CA VAL A 169 2.14 -11.07 12.53
C VAL A 169 1.67 -9.63 12.77
N ASP A 170 2.55 -8.66 12.49
CA ASP A 170 2.26 -7.23 12.68
C ASP A 170 1.14 -6.76 11.75
N THR A 171 1.11 -7.28 10.50
CA THR A 171 0.01 -7.01 9.55
C THR A 171 -1.32 -7.49 10.11
N ARG A 172 -1.39 -8.72 10.64
CA ARG A 172 -2.63 -9.23 11.24
C ARG A 172 -3.08 -8.37 12.42
N ALA A 173 -2.15 -8.02 13.30
CA ALA A 173 -2.46 -7.19 14.47
C ALA A 173 -2.96 -5.79 14.09
N ALA A 174 -2.42 -5.21 13.01
CA ALA A 174 -2.80 -3.87 12.55
C ALA A 174 -4.17 -3.82 11.83
N LEU A 175 -4.67 -4.97 11.33
CA LEU A 175 -5.92 -5.04 10.57
C LEU A 175 -7.10 -5.64 11.35
N THR A 176 -6.88 -6.01 12.63
CA THR A 176 -7.93 -6.48 13.55
C THR A 176 -8.62 -5.31 14.22
#